data_f6abb20e9fc942b2c59594544204ee3e
#
_entry.id   f6abb20e9fc942b2c59594544204ee3e
#
_cell.length_a   1.000
_cell.length_b   1.000
_cell.length_c   1.000
_cell.angle_alpha   90.00
_cell.angle_beta   90.00
_cell.angle_gamma   90.00
#
_symmetry.space_group_name_H-M   'P 1'
#
loop_
_entity.id
_entity.type
_entity.pdbx_description
1 polymer ?
#
loop_
_entity_poly.entity_id
_entity_poly.type
_entity_poly.pdbx_seq_one_letter_code
_entity_poly.pdbx_strand_id
1 'polypeptide(L)'
;PASVLHKLEHARFYLTTGAAMSLEASVDAFYREGEWTQAKTDRAVIDLCAKLEKYGHHLTMADLKEDKYCKQIPGLNENTVQDVIKSVEEKYERGITPEKNQVYYHTGPHHDDIMLGINPHINRLMREESNTSYFSVLTSGFTAVTNDFVIKALEDTKYFLDKGLIQMTNYP
;
A
#
# COMPACT_ATOMS: atom_id res chain seq x y z
N PRO A 1 21.49 -12.86 -9.70
CA PRO A 1 20.42 -12.38 -8.82
C PRO A 1 20.96 -12.10 -7.42
N ALA A 2 20.36 -11.13 -6.72
CA ALA A 2 20.78 -10.75 -5.36
C ALA A 2 20.80 -11.91 -4.36
N SER A 3 20.01 -12.95 -4.61
CA SER A 3 20.00 -14.19 -3.81
C SER A 3 21.34 -14.92 -3.71
N VAL A 4 22.30 -14.62 -4.58
CA VAL A 4 23.67 -15.21 -4.49
C VAL A 4 24.45 -14.62 -3.33
N LEU A 5 24.13 -13.40 -2.90
CA LEU A 5 24.87 -12.70 -1.84
C LEU A 5 24.87 -13.46 -0.50
N HIS A 6 23.79 -14.20 -0.18
CA HIS A 6 23.72 -14.99 1.07
C HIS A 6 24.64 -16.22 1.06
N LYS A 7 25.23 -16.60 -0.09
CA LYS A 7 26.19 -17.70 -0.22
C LYS A 7 27.64 -17.22 -0.03
N LEU A 8 27.85 -15.93 0.09
CA LEU A 8 29.19 -15.36 0.28
C LEU A 8 29.53 -15.36 1.77
N GLU A 9 30.65 -15.97 2.14
CA GLU A 9 31.08 -16.21 3.53
C GLU A 9 31.21 -14.93 4.37
N HIS A 10 31.54 -13.79 3.73
CA HIS A 10 31.73 -12.50 4.42
C HIS A 10 30.68 -11.45 4.07
N ALA A 11 29.58 -11.83 3.42
CA ALA A 11 28.52 -10.89 3.09
C ALA A 11 27.82 -10.38 4.37
N ARG A 12 27.63 -9.06 4.45
CA ARG A 12 26.88 -8.41 5.52
C ARG A 12 25.71 -7.65 4.91
N PHE A 13 24.55 -7.78 5.54
CA PHE A 13 23.33 -7.12 5.12
C PHE A 13 22.92 -6.08 6.16
N TYR A 14 22.78 -4.86 5.73
CA TYR A 14 22.26 -3.77 6.55
C TYR A 14 20.83 -3.51 6.14
N LEU A 15 19.89 -3.75 7.03
CA LEU A 15 18.46 -3.59 6.80
C LEU A 15 17.92 -2.55 7.75
N THR A 16 16.97 -1.73 7.28
CA THR A 16 16.13 -0.93 8.18
C THR A 16 15.17 -1.85 8.93
N THR A 17 14.67 -1.40 10.07
CA THR A 17 13.67 -2.16 10.83
C THR A 17 12.44 -2.49 9.97
N GLY A 18 11.99 -1.54 9.14
CA GLY A 18 10.87 -1.78 8.22
C GLY A 18 11.16 -2.85 7.16
N ALA A 19 12.36 -2.83 6.56
CA ALA A 19 12.76 -3.84 5.58
C ALA A 19 12.93 -5.25 6.20
N ALA A 20 13.24 -5.31 7.50
CA ALA A 20 13.42 -6.56 8.24
C ALA A 20 12.12 -7.11 8.84
N MET A 21 10.98 -6.42 8.71
CA MET A 21 9.71 -6.75 9.39
C MET A 21 9.17 -8.15 9.09
N SER A 22 9.48 -8.71 7.92
CA SER A 22 9.02 -10.05 7.51
C SER A 22 10.02 -11.16 7.84
N LEU A 23 11.19 -10.85 8.42
CA LEU A 23 12.11 -11.87 8.89
C LEU A 23 11.51 -12.60 10.10
N GLU A 24 11.68 -13.92 10.19
CA GLU A 24 11.10 -14.73 11.26
C GLU A 24 11.45 -14.20 12.66
N ALA A 25 12.70 -13.82 12.89
CA ALA A 25 13.14 -13.25 14.16
C ALA A 25 12.40 -11.94 14.51
N SER A 26 12.12 -11.09 13.52
CA SER A 26 11.38 -9.83 13.71
C SER A 26 9.90 -10.09 13.96
N VAL A 27 9.32 -11.08 13.29
CA VAL A 27 7.93 -11.50 13.51
C VAL A 27 7.78 -12.10 14.92
N ASP A 28 8.71 -12.96 15.34
CA ASP A 28 8.71 -13.52 16.69
C ASP A 28 8.84 -12.43 17.77
N ALA A 29 9.74 -11.47 17.57
CA ALA A 29 9.91 -10.33 18.46
C ALA A 29 8.61 -9.49 18.54
N PHE A 30 7.98 -9.20 17.40
CA PHE A 30 6.72 -8.45 17.34
C PHE A 30 5.62 -9.10 18.18
N TYR A 31 5.46 -10.43 18.14
CA TYR A 31 4.42 -11.10 18.92
C TYR A 31 4.79 -11.26 20.40
N ARG A 32 6.07 -11.41 20.72
CA ARG A 32 6.55 -11.63 22.09
C ARG A 32 6.65 -10.34 22.90
N GLU A 33 7.06 -9.23 22.28
CA GLU A 33 7.39 -7.99 22.98
C GLU A 33 6.16 -7.10 23.18
N GLY A 34 6.06 -6.49 24.37
CA GLY A 34 4.97 -5.59 24.74
C GLY A 34 3.62 -6.28 24.91
N GLU A 35 2.59 -5.47 25.11
CA GLU A 35 1.23 -5.94 25.28
C GLU A 35 0.64 -6.49 23.99
N TRP A 36 -0.29 -7.42 24.12
CA TRP A 36 -1.04 -7.93 22.98
C TRP A 36 -2.12 -6.91 22.57
N THR A 37 -1.98 -6.40 21.37
CA THR A 37 -2.91 -5.40 20.81
C THR A 37 -3.83 -6.01 19.75
N GLN A 38 -4.90 -5.29 19.39
CA GLN A 38 -5.76 -5.67 18.26
C GLN A 38 -4.97 -5.80 16.97
N ALA A 39 -3.98 -4.95 16.75
CA ALA A 39 -3.11 -5.03 15.57
C ALA A 39 -2.32 -6.34 15.50
N LYS A 40 -1.92 -6.91 16.65
CA LYS A 40 -1.29 -8.24 16.70
C LYS A 40 -2.30 -9.34 16.35
N THR A 41 -3.52 -9.24 16.86
CA THR A 41 -4.60 -10.18 16.52
C THR A 41 -4.92 -10.13 15.02
N ASP A 42 -5.14 -8.94 14.47
CA ASP A 42 -5.42 -8.75 13.04
C ASP A 42 -4.30 -9.38 12.20
N ARG A 43 -3.06 -9.06 12.52
CA ARG A 43 -1.91 -9.57 11.76
C ARG A 43 -1.78 -11.09 11.86
N ALA A 44 -1.93 -11.69 13.06
CA ALA A 44 -1.83 -13.12 13.23
C ALA A 44 -2.86 -13.88 12.37
N VAL A 45 -4.10 -13.42 12.37
CA VAL A 45 -5.18 -14.04 11.57
C VAL A 45 -4.94 -13.83 10.06
N ILE A 46 -4.54 -12.64 9.63
CA ILE A 46 -4.26 -12.34 8.21
C ILE A 46 -3.06 -13.17 7.72
N ASP A 47 -1.97 -13.23 8.48
CA ASP A 47 -0.79 -14.02 8.14
C ASP A 47 -1.14 -15.52 8.05
N LEU A 48 -2.03 -16.01 8.92
CA LEU A 48 -2.54 -17.39 8.86
C LEU A 48 -3.40 -17.64 7.62
N CYS A 49 -4.26 -16.69 7.23
CA CYS A 49 -5.00 -16.76 5.98
C CYS A 49 -4.06 -16.92 4.78
N ALA A 50 -3.03 -16.10 4.72
CA ALA A 50 -2.03 -16.16 3.65
C ALA A 50 -1.24 -17.46 3.66
N LYS A 51 -0.84 -17.94 4.84
CA LYS A 51 -0.08 -19.21 5.02
C LYS A 51 -0.86 -20.43 4.59
N LEU A 52 -2.17 -20.46 4.88
CA LEU A 52 -3.06 -21.59 4.55
C LEU A 52 -3.77 -21.41 3.21
N GLU A 53 -3.59 -20.27 2.53
CA GLU A 53 -4.29 -19.90 1.30
C GLU A 53 -5.83 -19.96 1.48
N LYS A 54 -6.33 -19.58 2.67
CA LYS A 54 -7.73 -19.56 3.04
C LYS A 54 -8.24 -18.12 3.20
N TYR A 55 -9.47 -17.85 2.75
CA TYR A 55 -10.18 -16.64 3.15
C TYR A 55 -10.55 -16.70 4.65
N GLY A 56 -10.65 -15.54 5.32
CA GLY A 56 -10.88 -15.49 6.76
C GLY A 56 -12.10 -16.33 7.22
N HIS A 57 -13.23 -16.24 6.52
CA HIS A 57 -14.43 -17.02 6.83
C HIS A 57 -14.28 -18.55 6.62
N HIS A 58 -13.18 -19.01 6.04
CA HIS A 58 -12.85 -20.44 5.91
C HIS A 58 -11.85 -20.92 6.98
N LEU A 59 -11.35 -20.02 7.83
CA LEU A 59 -10.52 -20.42 8.96
C LEU A 59 -11.37 -21.09 10.04
N THR A 60 -10.86 -22.18 10.57
CA THR A 60 -11.49 -22.91 11.68
C THR A 60 -10.79 -22.62 13.00
N MET A 61 -11.47 -22.91 14.11
CA MET A 61 -10.83 -22.85 15.44
C MET A 61 -9.63 -23.80 15.58
N ALA A 62 -9.62 -24.91 14.82
CA ALA A 62 -8.48 -25.82 14.78
C ALA A 62 -7.27 -25.13 14.13
N ASP A 63 -7.46 -24.46 12.97
CA ASP A 63 -6.40 -23.71 12.31
C ASP A 63 -5.76 -22.67 13.24
N LEU A 64 -6.60 -21.93 13.98
CA LEU A 64 -6.15 -20.88 14.92
C LEU A 64 -5.38 -21.47 16.11
N LYS A 65 -5.84 -22.59 16.69
CA LYS A 65 -5.20 -23.24 17.84
C LYS A 65 -3.90 -23.92 17.48
N GLU A 66 -3.72 -24.37 16.26
CA GLU A 66 -2.49 -25.02 15.77
C GLU A 66 -1.42 -23.99 15.38
N ASP A 67 -1.81 -22.78 14.98
CA ASP A 67 -0.86 -21.76 14.56
C ASP A 67 -0.04 -21.19 15.72
N LYS A 68 1.24 -20.94 15.45
CA LYS A 68 2.22 -20.46 16.42
C LYS A 68 1.83 -19.15 17.10
N TYR A 69 1.22 -18.23 16.36
CA TYR A 69 0.87 -16.90 16.82
C TYR A 69 -0.61 -16.77 17.20
N CYS A 70 -1.51 -17.30 16.38
CA CYS A 70 -2.94 -17.22 16.65
C CYS A 70 -3.34 -17.86 17.99
N LYS A 71 -2.70 -18.94 18.41
CA LYS A 71 -2.95 -19.58 19.71
C LYS A 71 -2.60 -18.69 20.92
N GLN A 72 -1.85 -17.61 20.72
CA GLN A 72 -1.47 -16.66 21.76
C GLN A 72 -2.47 -15.52 21.92
N ILE A 73 -3.46 -15.41 21.04
CA ILE A 73 -4.48 -14.36 21.07
C ILE A 73 -5.24 -14.42 22.40
N PRO A 74 -5.22 -13.35 23.21
CA PRO A 74 -5.98 -13.32 24.47
C PRO A 74 -7.48 -13.40 24.18
N GLY A 75 -8.16 -14.31 24.87
CA GLY A 75 -9.61 -14.50 24.68
C GLY A 75 -9.99 -15.10 23.32
N LEU A 76 -9.09 -15.83 22.67
CA LEU A 76 -9.36 -16.51 21.40
C LEU A 76 -10.67 -17.31 21.47
N ASN A 77 -11.61 -17.01 20.58
CA ASN A 77 -12.93 -17.62 20.51
C ASN A 77 -13.45 -17.68 19.05
N GLU A 78 -14.65 -18.22 18.85
CA GLU A 78 -15.27 -18.41 17.56
C GLU A 78 -15.52 -17.10 16.78
N ASN A 79 -15.64 -15.96 17.47
CA ASN A 79 -15.87 -14.66 16.84
C ASN A 79 -14.56 -13.98 16.42
N THR A 80 -13.41 -14.43 16.90
CA THR A 80 -12.11 -13.76 16.65
C THR A 80 -11.86 -13.49 15.17
N VAL A 81 -12.16 -14.45 14.30
CA VAL A 81 -11.97 -14.28 12.84
C VAL A 81 -12.94 -13.23 12.29
N GLN A 82 -14.18 -13.25 12.72
CA GLN A 82 -15.19 -12.29 12.26
C GLN A 82 -14.86 -10.87 12.72
N ASP A 83 -14.35 -10.70 13.93
CA ASP A 83 -13.92 -9.41 14.45
C ASP A 83 -12.74 -8.86 13.65
N VAL A 84 -11.81 -9.72 13.23
CA VAL A 84 -10.70 -9.32 12.35
C VAL A 84 -11.20 -8.96 10.96
N ILE A 85 -12.09 -9.76 10.35
CA ILE A 85 -12.69 -9.44 9.04
C ILE A 85 -13.36 -8.07 9.11
N LYS A 86 -14.18 -7.82 10.11
CA LYS A 86 -14.85 -6.54 10.32
C LYS A 86 -13.86 -5.39 10.48
N SER A 87 -12.78 -5.59 11.25
CA SER A 87 -11.71 -4.58 11.40
C SER A 87 -11.06 -4.22 10.06
N VAL A 88 -10.83 -5.21 9.20
CA VAL A 88 -10.26 -5.01 7.85
C VAL A 88 -11.24 -4.28 6.94
N GLU A 89 -12.51 -4.70 6.94
CA GLU A 89 -13.59 -4.05 6.18
C GLU A 89 -13.75 -2.58 6.60
N GLU A 90 -13.76 -2.28 7.89
CA GLU A 90 -13.83 -0.90 8.40
C GLU A 90 -12.62 -0.06 7.97
N LYS A 91 -11.41 -0.65 7.95
CA LYS A 91 -10.21 0.03 7.43
C LYS A 91 -10.32 0.30 5.93
N TYR A 92 -10.81 -0.68 5.19
CA TYR A 92 -11.05 -0.55 3.76
C TYR A 92 -12.08 0.56 3.46
N GLU A 93 -13.23 0.53 4.12
CA GLU A 93 -14.29 1.54 3.95
C GLU A 93 -13.79 2.96 4.27
N ARG A 94 -13.08 3.13 5.40
CA ARG A 94 -12.43 4.42 5.70
C ARG A 94 -11.42 4.81 4.62
N GLY A 95 -10.70 3.83 4.08
CA GLY A 95 -9.72 4.04 3.04
C GLY A 95 -10.32 4.48 1.71
N ILE A 96 -11.47 3.99 1.30
CA ILE A 96 -12.13 4.32 0.02
C ILE A 96 -13.12 5.48 0.11
N THR A 97 -13.58 5.83 1.31
CA THR A 97 -14.50 6.95 1.51
C THR A 97 -13.72 8.26 1.57
N PRO A 98 -13.87 9.18 0.61
CA PRO A 98 -13.21 10.47 0.67
C PRO A 98 -13.83 11.35 1.75
N GLU A 99 -13.00 12.15 2.43
CA GLU A 99 -13.48 13.24 3.25
C GLU A 99 -14.12 14.31 2.37
N LYS A 100 -15.21 14.93 2.85
CA LYS A 100 -15.98 15.94 2.10
C LYS A 100 -15.70 17.35 2.60
N ASN A 101 -15.93 18.33 1.73
CA ASN A 101 -15.78 19.78 2.05
C ASN A 101 -14.37 20.12 2.55
N GLN A 102 -13.36 19.48 2.00
CA GLN A 102 -11.95 19.70 2.37
C GLN A 102 -11.23 20.57 1.34
N VAL A 103 -10.22 21.29 1.84
CA VAL A 103 -9.26 22.00 1.00
C VAL A 103 -7.90 21.32 1.16
N TYR A 104 -7.42 20.75 0.08
CA TYR A 104 -6.14 20.06 0.05
C TYR A 104 -5.08 20.91 -0.64
N TYR A 105 -3.88 20.90 -0.10
CA TYR A 105 -2.71 21.51 -0.71
C TYR A 105 -1.62 20.43 -0.88
N HIS A 106 -1.44 19.99 -2.11
CA HIS A 106 -0.50 18.94 -2.46
C HIS A 106 0.83 19.55 -2.90
N THR A 107 1.91 19.20 -2.22
CA THR A 107 3.26 19.66 -2.55
C THR A 107 4.12 18.50 -3.04
N GLY A 108 4.76 18.68 -4.18
CA GLY A 108 5.74 17.74 -4.73
C GLY A 108 7.09 18.41 -4.95
N PRO A 109 8.22 17.78 -4.59
CA PRO A 109 9.53 18.31 -4.92
C PRO A 109 9.70 18.51 -6.42
N HIS A 110 9.34 17.54 -7.23
CA HIS A 110 9.33 17.57 -8.70
C HIS A 110 7.91 17.28 -9.24
N HIS A 111 7.77 17.45 -10.54
CA HIS A 111 6.47 17.34 -11.26
C HIS A 111 5.86 15.92 -11.26
N ASP A 112 6.65 14.88 -11.07
CA ASP A 112 6.24 13.48 -11.08
C ASP A 112 6.05 12.87 -9.68
N ASP A 113 6.60 13.46 -8.62
CA ASP A 113 6.60 12.89 -7.26
C ASP A 113 5.19 12.62 -6.74
N ILE A 114 4.26 13.53 -6.99
CA ILE A 114 2.85 13.37 -6.59
C ILE A 114 2.23 12.17 -7.31
N MET A 115 2.50 12.05 -8.62
CA MET A 115 1.99 10.95 -9.42
C MET A 115 2.58 9.61 -9.01
N LEU A 116 3.88 9.56 -8.77
CA LEU A 116 4.58 8.34 -8.40
C LEU A 116 4.27 7.90 -6.97
N GLY A 117 4.15 8.86 -6.04
CA GLY A 117 3.98 8.56 -4.62
C GLY A 117 2.55 8.28 -4.19
N ILE A 118 1.61 9.12 -4.56
CA ILE A 118 0.26 9.14 -3.96
C ILE A 118 -0.90 9.33 -4.96
N ASN A 119 -0.68 9.08 -6.25
CA ASN A 119 -1.69 9.28 -7.29
C ASN A 119 -3.06 8.62 -7.00
N PRO A 120 -3.16 7.35 -6.57
CA PRO A 120 -4.46 6.74 -6.30
C PRO A 120 -5.24 7.46 -5.19
N HIS A 121 -4.54 7.96 -4.18
CA HIS A 121 -5.15 8.72 -3.08
C HIS A 121 -5.67 10.07 -3.57
N ILE A 122 -4.86 10.83 -4.31
CA ILE A 122 -5.24 12.14 -4.84
C ILE A 122 -6.42 12.04 -5.80
N ASN A 123 -6.40 11.10 -6.72
CA ASN A 123 -7.51 10.89 -7.66
C ASN A 123 -8.84 10.66 -6.94
N ARG A 124 -8.82 9.91 -5.83
CA ARG A 124 -10.02 9.71 -5.03
C ARG A 124 -10.51 10.99 -4.37
N LEU A 125 -9.59 11.80 -3.79
CA LEU A 125 -9.95 13.07 -3.17
C LEU A 125 -10.51 14.09 -4.19
N MET A 126 -9.97 14.10 -5.41
CA MET A 126 -10.42 14.99 -6.49
C MET A 126 -11.75 14.58 -7.11
N ARG A 127 -12.16 13.30 -7.01
CA ARG A 127 -13.46 12.85 -7.48
C ARG A 127 -14.62 13.23 -6.56
N GLU A 128 -14.33 13.65 -5.34
CA GLU A 128 -15.34 14.22 -4.43
C GLU A 128 -15.55 15.70 -4.77
N GLU A 129 -16.69 16.03 -5.36
CA GLU A 129 -17.01 17.37 -5.92
C GLU A 129 -16.96 18.49 -4.88
N SER A 130 -17.19 18.16 -3.60
CA SER A 130 -17.15 19.14 -2.51
C SER A 130 -15.73 19.54 -2.09
N ASN A 131 -14.70 18.85 -2.58
CA ASN A 131 -13.31 19.10 -2.24
C ASN A 131 -12.65 20.06 -3.22
N THR A 132 -11.71 20.86 -2.71
CA THR A 132 -10.86 21.73 -3.52
C THR A 132 -9.41 21.29 -3.36
N SER A 133 -8.71 21.09 -4.48
CA SER A 133 -7.31 20.65 -4.49
C SER A 133 -6.41 21.67 -5.17
N TYR A 134 -5.33 22.05 -4.50
CA TYR A 134 -4.25 22.86 -5.03
C TYR A 134 -2.98 22.04 -5.15
N PHE A 135 -2.22 22.28 -6.22
CA PHE A 135 -0.97 21.56 -6.49
C PHE A 135 0.18 22.54 -6.60
N SER A 136 1.28 22.24 -5.94
CA SER A 136 2.51 23.02 -6.00
C SER A 136 3.70 22.09 -6.27
N VAL A 137 4.47 22.43 -7.28
CA VAL A 137 5.75 21.79 -7.60
C VAL A 137 6.85 22.74 -7.15
N LEU A 138 7.73 22.27 -6.26
CA LEU A 138 8.72 23.11 -5.59
C LEU A 138 9.94 23.41 -6.45
N THR A 139 10.25 22.53 -7.41
CA THR A 139 11.37 22.70 -8.35
C THR A 139 10.90 22.61 -9.79
N SER A 140 11.59 23.29 -10.70
CA SER A 140 11.25 23.25 -12.12
C SER A 140 11.45 21.88 -12.78
N GLY A 141 12.25 21.00 -12.15
CA GLY A 141 12.63 19.70 -12.76
C GLY A 141 13.42 19.82 -14.08
N PHE A 142 13.80 21.02 -14.46
CA PHE A 142 14.35 21.35 -15.78
C PHE A 142 15.65 20.61 -16.09
N THR A 143 16.39 20.19 -15.07
CA THR A 143 17.60 19.34 -15.23
C THR A 143 17.26 17.89 -15.59
N ALA A 144 16.05 17.44 -15.28
CA ALA A 144 15.56 16.10 -15.60
C ALA A 144 14.70 16.08 -16.88
N VAL A 145 13.88 17.12 -17.05
CA VAL A 145 12.95 17.25 -18.19
C VAL A 145 13.08 18.66 -18.78
N THR A 146 13.68 18.76 -19.96
CA THR A 146 13.83 20.04 -20.68
C THR A 146 12.51 20.47 -21.34
N ASN A 147 12.36 21.77 -21.58
CA ASN A 147 11.21 22.29 -22.32
C ASN A 147 11.08 21.66 -23.71
N ASP A 148 12.18 21.44 -24.40
CA ASP A 148 12.19 20.81 -25.73
C ASP A 148 11.64 19.38 -25.68
N PHE A 149 12.00 18.62 -24.64
CA PHE A 149 11.45 17.28 -24.42
C PHE A 149 9.93 17.32 -24.23
N VAL A 150 9.42 18.25 -23.41
CA VAL A 150 7.97 18.38 -23.16
C VAL A 150 7.24 18.82 -24.42
N ILE A 151 7.78 19.81 -25.15
CA ILE A 151 7.18 20.28 -26.42
C ILE A 151 7.07 19.13 -27.39
N LYS A 152 8.15 18.37 -27.57
CA LYS A 152 8.13 17.21 -28.46
C LYS A 152 7.11 16.15 -28.04
N ALA A 153 7.01 15.83 -26.75
CA ALA A 153 6.04 14.87 -26.24
C ALA A 153 4.59 15.33 -26.50
N LEU A 154 4.32 16.63 -26.37
CA LEU A 154 3.01 17.22 -26.68
C LEU A 154 2.70 17.19 -28.17
N GLU A 155 3.68 17.49 -29.03
CA GLU A 155 3.56 17.41 -30.49
C GLU A 155 3.29 15.99 -30.95
N ASP A 156 4.03 15.00 -30.42
CA ASP A 156 3.82 13.59 -30.68
C ASP A 156 2.42 13.14 -30.25
N THR A 157 2.00 13.53 -29.04
CA THR A 157 0.65 13.23 -28.53
C THR A 157 -0.43 13.81 -29.43
N LYS A 158 -0.28 15.09 -29.83
CA LYS A 158 -1.21 15.74 -30.76
C LYS A 158 -1.26 15.00 -32.10
N TYR A 159 -0.11 14.63 -32.63
CA TYR A 159 -0.04 13.88 -33.88
C TYR A 159 -0.81 12.55 -33.79
N PHE A 160 -0.61 11.79 -32.71
CA PHE A 160 -1.32 10.53 -32.50
C PHE A 160 -2.84 10.71 -32.40
N LEU A 161 -3.28 11.76 -31.71
CA LEU A 161 -4.71 12.09 -31.61
C LEU A 161 -5.30 12.51 -32.96
N ASP A 162 -4.64 13.43 -33.68
CA ASP A 162 -5.08 13.94 -34.96
C ASP A 162 -5.16 12.81 -36.02
N LYS A 163 -4.31 11.80 -35.94
CA LYS A 163 -4.29 10.64 -36.84
C LYS A 163 -5.18 9.48 -36.39
N GLY A 164 -5.82 9.59 -35.23
CA GLY A 164 -6.65 8.50 -34.69
C GLY A 164 -5.87 7.23 -34.34
N LEU A 165 -4.58 7.35 -34.02
CA LEU A 165 -3.72 6.21 -33.71
C LEU A 165 -3.91 5.72 -32.25
N ILE A 166 -4.54 6.52 -31.44
CA ILE A 166 -4.93 6.16 -30.07
C ILE A 166 -6.44 5.99 -30.05
N GLN A 167 -6.91 4.78 -29.78
CA GLN A 167 -8.34 4.51 -29.63
C GLN A 167 -8.76 4.89 -28.20
N MET A 168 -9.42 6.03 -28.06
CA MET A 168 -9.98 6.53 -26.78
C MET A 168 -11.44 6.11 -26.55
N THR A 169 -12.01 5.28 -27.41
CA THR A 169 -13.44 4.94 -27.43
C THR A 169 -13.93 4.15 -26.20
N ASN A 170 -13.03 3.63 -25.38
CA ASN A 170 -13.39 2.83 -24.19
C ASN A 170 -13.07 3.53 -22.86
N TYR A 171 -12.72 4.80 -22.88
CA TYR A 171 -12.55 5.60 -21.67
C TYR A 171 -13.76 6.53 -21.53
N PRO A 172 -14.47 6.45 -20.38
CA PRO A 172 -15.58 7.35 -20.09
C PRO A 172 -15.11 8.80 -19.90
#